data_0215721dc2ad20a978ce86b090b2d5ea
#
_entry.id   0215721dc2ad20a978ce86b090b2d5ea
#
_cell.length_a   1.000
_cell.length_b   1.000
_cell.length_c   1.000
_cell.angle_alpha   90.00
_cell.angle_beta   90.00
_cell.angle_gamma   90.00
#
_symmetry.space_group_name_H-M   'P 1'
#
loop_
_entity.id
_entity.type
_entity.pdbx_description
1 polymer ?
#
loop_
_entity_poly.entity_id
_entity_poly.type
_entity_poly.pdbx_seq_one_letter_code
_entity_poly.pdbx_strand_id
1 'polypeptide(L)'
;MEGSRPWRRSACAVAVVGLVLAVGVTFLPAEAATAQAPARCRAGTGPYQWQLEKHLRLKQDGVQSEADCRAIRDFQQRHRIKPATGKADLRTYRMLLIVKAGKAPNKGRRCPQRSYRVVCVDRTRQLLWVQQGARGKLVMKPSPVRTGARGVETRGGMHRIFRRVRHDRSRVFNNARMPYSQYFSGGQALHGTYGDIYDGGGSHGCVNLRLSDASWLWKKVGKGNRVYVFGRKPGTGPRVAATDDELIATTKWGYVDGAGAPGEPVAW
;
A
#
# COMPACT_ATOMS: atom_id res chain seq x y z
N MET A 1 33.36 -1.16 -71.09
CA MET A 1 34.76 -0.74 -71.25
C MET A 1 35.31 -0.69 -69.84
N GLU A 2 35.96 -1.74 -69.48
CA GLU A 2 37.40 -1.95 -69.20
C GLU A 2 37.78 -1.33 -67.86
N GLY A 3 38.47 -1.99 -66.99
CA GLY A 3 39.25 -3.23 -67.04
C GLY A 3 39.73 -3.61 -65.65
N SER A 4 39.82 -4.88 -65.55
CA SER A 4 40.40 -5.65 -64.47
C SER A 4 41.91 -5.49 -64.35
N ARG A 5 42.47 -5.40 -63.13
CA ARG A 5 43.87 -5.77 -62.89
C ARG A 5 44.02 -6.68 -61.70
N PRO A 6 44.74 -7.77 -61.77
CA PRO A 6 44.94 -8.70 -60.70
C PRO A 6 46.16 -8.33 -59.83
N TRP A 7 46.03 -8.42 -58.53
CA TRP A 7 47.15 -8.27 -57.61
C TRP A 7 47.77 -9.60 -57.28
N ARG A 8 49.07 -9.66 -57.53
CA ARG A 8 49.97 -10.79 -57.34
C ARG A 8 50.09 -11.16 -55.83
N ARG A 9 50.01 -12.46 -55.54
CA ARG A 9 50.35 -13.05 -54.25
C ARG A 9 51.88 -13.14 -54.13
N SER A 10 52.41 -12.49 -53.08
CA SER A 10 53.76 -12.77 -52.59
C SER A 10 53.68 -13.61 -51.36
N ALA A 11 54.20 -14.83 -51.46
CA ALA A 11 54.30 -15.75 -50.37
C ALA A 11 55.57 -15.43 -49.58
N CYS A 12 55.48 -14.98 -48.35
CA CYS A 12 56.58 -14.98 -47.41
C CYS A 12 56.37 -16.16 -46.45
N ALA A 13 57.24 -17.16 -46.60
CA ALA A 13 57.36 -18.26 -45.63
C ALA A 13 58.06 -17.76 -44.39
N VAL A 14 57.38 -17.72 -43.28
CA VAL A 14 57.98 -17.51 -41.98
C VAL A 14 57.96 -18.83 -41.21
N ALA A 15 59.13 -19.35 -40.96
CA ALA A 15 59.29 -20.52 -40.08
C ALA A 15 58.99 -20.12 -38.63
N VAL A 16 57.96 -20.67 -38.08
CA VAL A 16 57.64 -20.51 -36.64
C VAL A 16 58.18 -21.68 -35.90
N VAL A 17 59.23 -21.45 -35.11
CA VAL A 17 59.77 -22.40 -34.11
C VAL A 17 58.72 -22.50 -32.99
N GLY A 18 58.10 -23.67 -32.88
CA GLY A 18 57.08 -23.89 -31.86
C GLY A 18 57.70 -24.09 -30.48
N LEU A 19 57.56 -23.14 -29.59
CA LEU A 19 57.78 -23.29 -28.18
C LEU A 19 56.49 -23.81 -27.52
N VAL A 20 56.43 -25.09 -27.20
CA VAL A 20 55.29 -25.69 -26.50
C VAL A 20 55.42 -25.34 -25.00
N LEU A 21 54.73 -24.29 -24.58
CA LEU A 21 54.50 -24.00 -23.17
C LEU A 21 53.32 -24.87 -22.71
N ALA A 22 53.62 -25.92 -21.91
CA ALA A 22 52.59 -26.70 -21.22
C ALA A 22 51.94 -25.80 -20.14
N VAL A 23 50.78 -25.23 -20.44
CA VAL A 23 49.96 -24.54 -19.44
C VAL A 23 49.24 -25.63 -18.63
N GLY A 24 49.74 -25.86 -17.44
CA GLY A 24 49.08 -26.72 -16.45
C GLY A 24 47.75 -26.06 -16.02
N VAL A 25 46.61 -26.56 -16.52
CA VAL A 25 45.29 -26.17 -16.05
C VAL A 25 45.06 -26.79 -14.70
N THR A 26 45.30 -26.03 -13.63
CA THR A 26 44.91 -26.42 -12.27
C THR A 26 43.39 -26.29 -12.17
N PHE A 27 42.70 -27.42 -12.18
CA PHE A 27 41.28 -27.46 -11.79
C PHE A 27 41.19 -27.16 -10.30
N LEU A 28 40.80 -25.91 -9.97
CA LEU A 28 40.33 -25.61 -8.63
C LEU A 28 38.97 -26.30 -8.44
N PRO A 29 38.77 -27.08 -7.36
CA PRO A 29 37.47 -27.64 -7.07
C PRO A 29 36.48 -26.47 -6.91
N ALA A 30 35.38 -26.50 -7.68
CA ALA A 30 34.28 -25.58 -7.49
C ALA A 30 33.77 -25.80 -6.05
N GLU A 31 34.00 -24.81 -5.17
CA GLU A 31 33.36 -24.79 -3.86
C GLU A 31 31.86 -24.85 -4.10
N ALA A 32 31.26 -25.97 -3.71
CA ALA A 32 29.82 -26.11 -3.68
C ALA A 32 29.27 -25.00 -2.76
N ALA A 33 28.66 -23.97 -3.35
CA ALA A 33 27.98 -22.96 -2.58
C ALA A 33 26.93 -23.68 -1.74
N THR A 34 27.22 -23.87 -0.46
CA THR A 34 26.26 -24.41 0.51
C THR A 34 25.09 -23.45 0.52
N ALA A 35 23.99 -23.83 -0.13
CA ALA A 35 22.73 -23.09 -0.09
C ALA A 35 22.34 -22.96 1.39
N GLN A 36 22.59 -21.79 1.96
CA GLN A 36 22.19 -21.49 3.33
C GLN A 36 20.69 -21.71 3.43
N ALA A 37 20.28 -22.62 4.30
CA ALA A 37 18.86 -22.85 4.57
C ALA A 37 18.17 -21.49 4.86
N PRO A 38 17.02 -21.21 4.26
CA PRO A 38 16.36 -19.92 4.41
C PRO A 38 16.14 -19.62 5.89
N ALA A 39 16.63 -18.46 6.34
CA ALA A 39 16.55 -18.05 7.73
C ALA A 39 15.13 -18.26 8.27
N ARG A 40 15.00 -18.95 9.41
CA ARG A 40 13.70 -19.26 10.02
C ARG A 40 12.87 -17.99 10.20
N CYS A 41 11.61 -18.06 9.83
CA CYS A 41 10.68 -16.95 10.02
C CYS A 41 10.17 -16.97 11.46
N ARG A 42 10.55 -15.97 12.27
CA ARG A 42 10.27 -15.93 13.71
C ARG A 42 9.36 -14.78 14.15
N ALA A 43 8.58 -14.19 13.24
CA ALA A 43 7.64 -13.16 13.64
C ALA A 43 6.55 -13.74 14.56
N GLY A 44 6.23 -13.04 15.63
CA GLY A 44 5.12 -13.42 16.51
C GLY A 44 3.76 -13.14 15.86
N THR A 45 2.69 -13.67 16.46
CA THR A 45 1.30 -13.46 16.05
C THR A 45 0.98 -11.96 15.96
N GLY A 46 0.41 -11.55 14.84
CA GLY A 46 -0.04 -10.20 14.61
C GLY A 46 -1.55 -10.04 14.88
N PRO A 47 -2.04 -8.79 15.09
CA PRO A 47 -3.45 -8.54 15.37
C PRO A 47 -4.40 -8.87 14.21
N TYR A 48 -3.87 -9.10 13.03
CA TYR A 48 -4.66 -9.45 11.83
C TYR A 48 -4.34 -10.85 11.31
N GLN A 49 -3.86 -11.73 12.19
CA GLN A 49 -3.42 -13.07 11.84
C GLN A 49 -4.49 -13.86 11.09
N TRP A 50 -5.66 -14.00 11.68
CA TRP A 50 -6.78 -14.74 11.11
C TRP A 50 -7.20 -14.22 9.71
N GLN A 51 -7.19 -12.89 9.50
CA GLN A 51 -7.55 -12.28 8.22
C GLN A 51 -6.55 -12.63 7.12
N LEU A 52 -5.25 -12.70 7.46
CA LEU A 52 -4.19 -13.09 6.55
C LEU A 52 -4.25 -14.60 6.27
N GLU A 53 -4.41 -15.43 7.28
CA GLU A 53 -4.59 -16.89 7.13
C GLU A 53 -5.74 -17.21 6.18
N LYS A 54 -6.92 -16.60 6.41
CA LYS A 54 -8.08 -16.77 5.53
C LYS A 54 -7.80 -16.36 4.08
N HIS A 55 -7.08 -15.28 3.87
CA HIS A 55 -6.75 -14.81 2.53
C HIS A 55 -5.73 -15.69 1.83
N LEU A 56 -4.72 -16.11 2.57
CA LEU A 56 -3.60 -16.93 2.07
C LEU A 56 -3.95 -18.43 2.05
N ARG A 57 -5.16 -18.81 2.49
CA ARG A 57 -5.65 -20.20 2.57
C ARG A 57 -4.80 -21.07 3.48
N LEU A 58 -4.38 -20.51 4.60
CA LEU A 58 -3.66 -21.19 5.66
C LEU A 58 -4.63 -21.75 6.69
N LYS A 59 -4.14 -22.49 7.69
CA LYS A 59 -4.93 -22.89 8.85
C LYS A 59 -5.43 -21.65 9.58
N GLN A 60 -6.75 -21.53 9.75
CA GLN A 60 -7.38 -20.34 10.34
C GLN A 60 -7.54 -20.53 11.86
N ASP A 61 -6.44 -20.50 12.60
CA ASP A 61 -6.45 -20.62 14.06
C ASP A 61 -6.08 -19.32 14.78
N GLY A 62 -5.62 -18.30 14.03
CA GLY A 62 -5.23 -17.00 14.59
C GLY A 62 -3.89 -17.03 15.31
N VAL A 63 -3.14 -18.13 15.21
CA VAL A 63 -1.84 -18.34 15.86
C VAL A 63 -0.75 -18.44 14.80
N GLN A 64 0.30 -17.63 14.94
CA GLN A 64 1.40 -17.61 13.99
C GLN A 64 2.22 -18.91 14.04
N SER A 65 2.21 -19.67 12.99
CA SER A 65 3.16 -20.76 12.71
C SER A 65 4.34 -20.26 11.86
N GLU A 66 5.36 -21.09 11.70
CA GLU A 66 6.46 -20.76 10.79
C GLU A 66 6.00 -20.74 9.33
N ALA A 67 5.04 -21.57 8.96
CA ALA A 67 4.43 -21.57 7.63
C ALA A 67 3.66 -20.27 7.36
N ASP A 68 2.87 -19.80 8.32
CA ASP A 68 2.15 -18.54 8.23
C ASP A 68 3.11 -17.37 8.11
N CYS A 69 4.15 -17.36 8.94
CA CYS A 69 5.17 -16.32 8.89
C CYS A 69 5.81 -16.23 7.50
N ARG A 70 6.17 -17.36 6.88
CA ARG A 70 6.71 -17.39 5.52
C ARG A 70 5.68 -16.86 4.51
N ALA A 71 4.47 -17.37 4.53
CA ALA A 71 3.42 -16.97 3.61
C ALA A 71 3.05 -15.48 3.72
N ILE A 72 3.01 -14.93 4.94
CA ILE A 72 2.78 -13.51 5.18
C ILE A 72 3.97 -12.68 4.70
N ARG A 73 5.21 -13.13 4.93
CA ARG A 73 6.41 -12.48 4.41
C ARG A 73 6.41 -12.42 2.89
N ASP A 74 6.05 -13.51 2.23
CA ASP A 74 5.94 -13.58 0.77
C ASP A 74 4.85 -12.63 0.25
N PHE A 75 3.70 -12.55 0.94
CA PHE A 75 2.66 -11.56 0.63
C PHE A 75 3.22 -10.14 0.75
N GLN A 76 3.94 -9.83 1.83
CA GLN A 76 4.56 -8.52 2.04
C GLN A 76 5.55 -8.17 0.93
N GLN A 77 6.41 -9.11 0.54
CA GLN A 77 7.39 -8.94 -0.54
C GLN A 77 6.70 -8.69 -1.89
N ARG A 78 5.73 -9.53 -2.28
CA ARG A 78 4.95 -9.37 -3.52
C ARG A 78 4.27 -8.00 -3.61
N HIS A 79 3.83 -7.46 -2.48
CA HIS A 79 3.17 -6.16 -2.40
C HIS A 79 4.09 -5.01 -1.98
N ARG A 80 5.42 -5.25 -1.95
CA ARG A 80 6.45 -4.24 -1.63
C ARG A 80 6.26 -3.58 -0.27
N ILE A 81 5.76 -4.32 0.71
CA ILE A 81 5.66 -3.88 2.10
C ILE A 81 7.06 -4.02 2.72
N LYS A 82 7.57 -2.95 3.32
CA LYS A 82 8.88 -2.94 3.97
C LYS A 82 8.75 -2.43 5.40
N PRO A 83 9.40 -3.08 6.38
CA PRO A 83 10.10 -4.37 6.26
C PRO A 83 9.13 -5.55 6.06
N ALA A 84 9.53 -6.57 5.31
CA ALA A 84 8.76 -7.80 5.14
C ALA A 84 9.06 -8.76 6.30
N THR A 85 8.40 -8.52 7.43
CA THR A 85 8.68 -9.21 8.70
C THR A 85 8.04 -10.58 8.81
N GLY A 86 7.00 -10.87 8.04
CA GLY A 86 6.13 -12.02 8.23
C GLY A 86 5.07 -11.84 9.32
N LYS A 87 4.98 -10.68 9.96
CA LYS A 87 3.95 -10.38 10.97
C LYS A 87 2.67 -9.83 10.31
N ALA A 88 1.51 -10.31 10.76
CA ALA A 88 0.21 -9.83 10.32
C ALA A 88 -0.15 -8.49 11.02
N ASP A 89 0.58 -7.43 10.70
CA ASP A 89 0.41 -6.09 11.25
C ASP A 89 -0.65 -5.26 10.49
N LEU A 90 -0.94 -4.06 10.97
CA LEU A 90 -1.93 -3.16 10.38
C LEU A 90 -1.57 -2.79 8.92
N ARG A 91 -0.29 -2.58 8.62
CA ARG A 91 0.16 -2.24 7.27
C ARG A 91 -0.11 -3.39 6.29
N THR A 92 0.19 -4.61 6.69
CA THR A 92 -0.09 -5.84 5.93
C THR A 92 -1.58 -6.03 5.72
N TYR A 93 -2.39 -5.83 6.76
CA TYR A 93 -3.85 -5.89 6.66
C TYR A 93 -4.44 -4.82 5.74
N ARG A 94 -3.95 -3.59 5.80
CA ARG A 94 -4.37 -2.52 4.88
C ARG A 94 -4.07 -2.88 3.43
N MET A 95 -2.91 -3.48 3.17
CA MET A 95 -2.58 -3.98 1.84
C MET A 95 -3.52 -5.11 1.40
N LEU A 96 -3.84 -6.05 2.30
CA LEU A 96 -4.84 -7.08 2.03
C LEU A 96 -6.19 -6.48 1.59
N LEU A 97 -6.66 -5.42 2.25
CA LEU A 97 -7.91 -4.74 1.87
C LEU A 97 -7.84 -4.12 0.46
N ILE A 98 -6.69 -3.57 0.07
CA ILE A 98 -6.44 -3.07 -1.29
C ILE A 98 -6.51 -4.21 -2.30
N VAL A 99 -5.84 -5.32 -2.04
CA VAL A 99 -5.83 -6.52 -2.89
C VAL A 99 -7.24 -7.08 -3.05
N LYS A 100 -7.99 -7.22 -1.95
CA LYS A 100 -9.39 -7.70 -1.97
C LYS A 100 -10.32 -6.74 -2.71
N ALA A 101 -10.12 -5.43 -2.61
CA ALA A 101 -10.87 -4.45 -3.37
C ALA A 101 -10.59 -4.55 -4.89
N GLY A 102 -9.34 -4.78 -5.27
CA GLY A 102 -8.91 -5.11 -6.62
C GLY A 102 -9.51 -4.20 -7.71
N LYS A 103 -10.17 -4.83 -8.69
CA LYS A 103 -10.84 -4.14 -9.81
C LYS A 103 -12.27 -3.69 -9.49
N ALA A 104 -12.83 -4.13 -8.37
CA ALA A 104 -14.23 -3.88 -8.00
C ALA A 104 -14.37 -3.32 -6.56
N PRO A 105 -13.77 -2.15 -6.25
CA PRO A 105 -13.82 -1.59 -4.90
C PRO A 105 -15.24 -1.25 -4.45
N ASN A 106 -16.15 -1.03 -5.39
CA ASN A 106 -17.55 -0.68 -5.17
C ASN A 106 -18.51 -1.87 -5.38
N LYS A 107 -18.06 -3.12 -5.17
CA LYS A 107 -18.90 -4.32 -5.35
C LYS A 107 -20.24 -4.21 -4.58
N GLY A 108 -20.24 -3.62 -3.39
CA GLY A 108 -21.44 -3.37 -2.58
C GLY A 108 -22.24 -2.10 -2.98
N ARG A 109 -21.92 -1.44 -4.08
CA ARG A 109 -22.59 -0.22 -4.59
C ARG A 109 -22.74 0.92 -3.57
N ARG A 110 -21.92 0.95 -2.53
CA ARG A 110 -22.01 1.96 -1.47
C ARG A 110 -21.61 3.38 -1.94
N CYS A 111 -20.67 3.48 -2.89
CA CYS A 111 -20.36 4.74 -3.55
C CYS A 111 -21.28 4.92 -4.76
N PRO A 112 -21.97 6.06 -4.88
CA PRO A 112 -22.96 6.28 -5.94
C PRO A 112 -22.29 6.32 -7.32
N GLN A 113 -22.91 5.62 -8.27
CA GLN A 113 -22.52 5.68 -9.68
C GLN A 113 -23.18 6.87 -10.34
N ARG A 114 -22.41 7.69 -11.04
CA ARG A 114 -22.87 8.95 -11.66
C ARG A 114 -22.21 9.10 -13.03
N SER A 115 -22.83 9.84 -13.93
CA SER A 115 -22.25 10.19 -15.24
C SER A 115 -20.92 10.94 -15.11
N TYR A 116 -20.80 11.74 -14.06
CA TYR A 116 -19.59 12.48 -13.72
C TYR A 116 -18.66 11.68 -12.79
N ARG A 117 -17.45 12.22 -12.58
CA ARG A 117 -16.41 11.61 -11.74
C ARG A 117 -16.72 11.79 -10.26
N VAL A 118 -16.62 10.69 -9.50
CA VAL A 118 -16.79 10.67 -8.04
C VAL A 118 -15.53 10.09 -7.41
N VAL A 119 -14.97 10.82 -6.46
CA VAL A 119 -13.94 10.32 -5.53
C VAL A 119 -14.65 9.62 -4.39
N CYS A 120 -14.49 8.33 -4.27
CA CYS A 120 -15.09 7.51 -3.23
C CYS A 120 -14.11 7.31 -2.08
N VAL A 121 -14.51 7.64 -0.86
CA VAL A 121 -13.70 7.45 0.36
C VAL A 121 -14.44 6.51 1.29
N ASP A 122 -13.93 5.30 1.43
CA ASP A 122 -14.44 4.29 2.36
C ASP A 122 -13.68 4.36 3.68
N ARG A 123 -14.29 4.96 4.68
CA ARG A 123 -13.70 5.10 6.01
C ARG A 123 -13.55 3.75 6.72
N THR A 124 -14.41 2.78 6.45
CA THR A 124 -14.34 1.45 7.08
C THR A 124 -13.11 0.68 6.64
N ARG A 125 -12.85 0.64 5.33
CA ARG A 125 -11.70 -0.07 4.76
C ARG A 125 -10.46 0.83 4.66
N GLN A 126 -10.62 2.15 4.93
CA GLN A 126 -9.58 3.17 4.74
C GLN A 126 -9.01 3.13 3.31
N LEU A 127 -9.90 3.16 2.34
CA LEU A 127 -9.60 3.14 0.92
C LEU A 127 -10.21 4.35 0.21
N LEU A 128 -9.51 4.79 -0.83
CA LEU A 128 -10.01 5.77 -1.78
C LEU A 128 -9.88 5.19 -3.19
N TRP A 129 -10.88 5.44 -4.04
CA TRP A 129 -10.81 5.20 -5.48
C TRP A 129 -11.56 6.29 -6.22
N VAL A 130 -11.39 6.35 -7.52
CA VAL A 130 -12.15 7.27 -8.38
C VAL A 130 -12.92 6.45 -9.42
N GLN A 131 -14.21 6.72 -9.55
CA GLN A 131 -15.06 6.10 -10.57
C GLN A 131 -15.82 7.16 -11.36
N GLN A 132 -16.29 6.79 -12.56
CA GLN A 132 -17.05 7.64 -13.46
C GLN A 132 -18.04 6.82 -14.30
N GLY A 133 -19.12 7.45 -14.70
CA GLY A 133 -20.14 6.84 -15.55
C GLY A 133 -21.19 6.07 -14.77
N ALA A 134 -22.34 5.83 -15.41
CA ALA A 134 -23.49 5.12 -14.82
C ALA A 134 -23.16 3.69 -14.39
N ARG A 135 -22.14 3.06 -15.02
CA ARG A 135 -21.65 1.74 -14.65
C ARG A 135 -20.50 1.77 -13.63
N GLY A 136 -20.10 2.98 -13.15
CA GLY A 136 -19.02 3.14 -12.18
C GLY A 136 -17.65 2.69 -12.69
N LYS A 137 -17.31 3.00 -13.94
CA LYS A 137 -15.99 2.69 -14.52
C LYS A 137 -14.88 3.20 -13.62
N LEU A 138 -13.96 2.32 -13.25
CA LEU A 138 -12.84 2.64 -12.37
C LEU A 138 -11.83 3.53 -13.11
N VAL A 139 -11.62 4.73 -12.60
CA VAL A 139 -10.66 5.72 -13.13
C VAL A 139 -9.34 5.69 -12.35
N MET A 140 -9.43 5.49 -11.03
CA MET A 140 -8.29 5.25 -10.15
C MET A 140 -8.53 3.98 -9.36
N LYS A 141 -7.55 3.08 -9.36
CA LYS A 141 -7.57 1.86 -8.54
C LYS A 141 -7.62 2.21 -7.04
N PRO A 142 -8.10 1.29 -6.18
CA PRO A 142 -8.08 1.49 -4.74
C PRO A 142 -6.69 1.85 -4.22
N SER A 143 -6.63 2.89 -3.42
CA SER A 143 -5.44 3.36 -2.74
C SER A 143 -5.71 3.46 -1.24
N PRO A 144 -4.73 3.17 -0.38
CA PRO A 144 -4.88 3.34 1.05
C PRO A 144 -4.99 4.83 1.41
N VAL A 145 -5.79 5.11 2.42
CA VAL A 145 -5.90 6.45 3.00
C VAL A 145 -5.87 6.38 4.52
N ARG A 146 -5.59 7.51 5.16
CA ARG A 146 -5.77 7.71 6.59
C ARG A 146 -6.76 8.83 6.80
N THR A 147 -7.95 8.50 7.31
CA THR A 147 -9.03 9.46 7.60
C THR A 147 -8.97 9.96 9.04
N GLY A 148 -9.86 10.86 9.42
CA GLY A 148 -9.90 11.49 10.73
C GLY A 148 -9.91 10.50 11.90
N ALA A 149 -9.27 10.91 13.00
CA ALA A 149 -9.28 10.20 14.28
C ALA A 149 -10.64 10.34 14.97
N ARG A 150 -10.80 9.64 16.12
CA ARG A 150 -11.99 9.80 16.99
C ARG A 150 -12.10 11.27 17.45
N GLY A 151 -13.30 11.82 17.39
CA GLY A 151 -13.61 13.21 17.75
C GLY A 151 -13.33 14.23 16.65
N VAL A 152 -12.54 13.87 15.66
CA VAL A 152 -12.22 14.72 14.49
C VAL A 152 -12.39 13.95 13.18
N GLU A 153 -13.43 13.16 13.10
CA GLU A 153 -13.69 12.26 11.98
C GLU A 153 -13.85 13.01 10.64
N THR A 154 -13.46 12.37 9.56
CA THR A 154 -13.78 12.84 8.23
C THR A 154 -15.29 12.81 8.02
N ARG A 155 -15.89 13.95 7.65
CA ARG A 155 -17.34 14.10 7.49
C ARG A 155 -17.86 13.21 6.38
N GLY A 156 -18.91 12.43 6.71
CA GLY A 156 -19.61 11.57 5.76
C GLY A 156 -20.50 12.35 4.80
N GLY A 157 -20.94 11.69 3.72
CA GLY A 157 -21.87 12.27 2.76
C GLY A 157 -21.24 12.66 1.44
N MET A 158 -22.05 13.36 0.63
CA MET A 158 -21.64 13.86 -0.68
C MET A 158 -21.16 15.30 -0.56
N HIS A 159 -19.92 15.53 -0.95
CA HIS A 159 -19.28 16.84 -0.92
C HIS A 159 -18.85 17.26 -2.33
N ARG A 160 -18.38 18.50 -2.47
CA ARG A 160 -17.80 19.06 -3.70
C ARG A 160 -16.44 19.67 -3.39
N ILE A 161 -15.45 19.42 -4.24
CA ILE A 161 -14.16 20.12 -4.13
C ILE A 161 -14.42 21.60 -4.47
N PHE A 162 -14.18 22.50 -3.51
CA PHE A 162 -14.43 23.92 -3.66
C PHE A 162 -13.15 24.77 -3.69
N ARG A 163 -12.06 24.29 -3.08
CA ARG A 163 -10.77 24.99 -3.03
C ARG A 163 -9.61 24.00 -3.27
N ARG A 164 -8.57 24.48 -3.95
CA ARG A 164 -7.36 23.70 -4.22
C ARG A 164 -6.13 24.55 -3.91
N VAL A 165 -5.14 23.96 -3.23
CA VAL A 165 -3.85 24.59 -2.92
C VAL A 165 -2.75 23.55 -3.13
N ARG A 166 -1.80 23.83 -4.04
CA ARG A 166 -0.79 22.84 -4.43
C ARG A 166 0.27 22.63 -3.33
N HIS A 167 0.71 23.72 -2.72
CA HIS A 167 1.71 23.74 -1.66
C HIS A 167 1.09 24.33 -0.39
N ASP A 168 0.29 23.53 0.28
CA ASP A 168 -0.51 23.93 1.43
C ASP A 168 0.15 23.54 2.75
N ARG A 169 -0.27 24.21 3.82
CA ARG A 169 0.14 23.92 5.19
C ARG A 169 -1.07 23.97 6.12
N SER A 170 -1.06 23.12 7.12
CA SER A 170 -2.11 23.07 8.12
C SER A 170 -2.06 24.32 9.02
N ARG A 171 -3.21 24.96 9.22
CA ARG A 171 -3.37 26.06 10.19
C ARG A 171 -3.68 25.55 11.60
N VAL A 172 -4.03 24.26 11.73
CA VAL A 172 -4.50 23.67 13.00
C VAL A 172 -3.59 22.56 13.51
N PHE A 173 -2.56 22.19 12.75
CA PHE A 173 -1.64 21.09 13.12
C PHE A 173 -0.19 21.44 12.74
N ASN A 174 0.54 22.06 13.66
CA ASN A 174 1.98 22.33 13.62
C ASN A 174 2.53 22.75 12.23
N ASN A 175 1.77 23.55 11.48
CA ASN A 175 2.14 23.98 10.14
C ASN A 175 2.55 22.83 9.19
N ALA A 176 2.00 21.61 9.43
CA ALA A 176 2.32 20.42 8.69
C ALA A 176 2.07 20.61 7.17
N ARG A 177 2.97 20.10 6.35
CA ARG A 177 2.84 20.15 4.89
C ARG A 177 1.67 19.32 4.41
N MET A 178 0.80 19.91 3.59
CA MET A 178 -0.38 19.30 2.98
C MET A 178 -0.33 19.44 1.44
N PRO A 179 0.63 18.80 0.75
CA PRO A 179 0.76 18.95 -0.69
C PRO A 179 -0.47 18.44 -1.43
N TYR A 180 -0.84 19.16 -2.50
CA TYR A 180 -1.98 18.86 -3.37
C TYR A 180 -3.34 18.89 -2.65
N SER A 181 -3.53 19.79 -1.70
CA SER A 181 -4.76 19.94 -0.95
C SER A 181 -5.96 20.27 -1.84
N GLN A 182 -7.01 19.46 -1.71
CA GLN A 182 -8.31 19.63 -2.37
C GLN A 182 -9.39 19.62 -1.29
N TYR A 183 -9.85 20.80 -0.89
CA TYR A 183 -10.82 20.97 0.17
C TYR A 183 -12.23 20.63 -0.30
N PHE A 184 -12.92 19.80 0.47
CA PHE A 184 -14.25 19.30 0.13
C PHE A 184 -15.32 19.52 1.22
N SER A 185 -14.92 19.72 2.49
CA SER A 185 -15.86 19.93 3.60
C SER A 185 -15.23 20.81 4.68
N GLY A 186 -15.57 22.11 4.71
CA GLY A 186 -14.96 23.07 5.63
C GLY A 186 -13.43 23.05 5.51
N GLY A 187 -12.73 22.80 6.63
CA GLY A 187 -11.27 22.64 6.68
C GLY A 187 -10.74 21.28 6.24
N GLN A 188 -11.59 20.31 5.90
CA GLN A 188 -11.16 18.96 5.53
C GLN A 188 -10.81 18.86 4.04
N ALA A 189 -9.67 18.26 3.74
CA ALA A 189 -9.14 18.14 2.40
C ALA A 189 -8.65 16.71 2.09
N LEU A 190 -8.64 16.36 0.81
CA LEU A 190 -7.80 15.28 0.27
C LEU A 190 -6.41 15.88 0.07
N HIS A 191 -5.36 15.30 0.65
CA HIS A 191 -3.99 15.82 0.46
C HIS A 191 -2.93 14.74 0.66
N GLY A 192 -1.76 14.95 0.09
CA GLY A 192 -0.60 14.10 0.34
C GLY A 192 -0.02 14.32 1.72
N THR A 193 0.55 13.28 2.30
CA THR A 193 1.31 13.38 3.55
C THR A 193 2.69 12.75 3.40
N TYR A 194 3.65 13.25 4.17
CA TYR A 194 4.98 12.65 4.33
C TYR A 194 5.00 11.65 5.49
N GLY A 195 3.97 11.65 6.33
CA GLY A 195 3.81 10.70 7.42
C GLY A 195 3.29 9.34 6.96
N ASP A 196 3.26 8.37 7.86
CA ASP A 196 2.75 7.03 7.60
C ASP A 196 1.21 7.05 7.48
N ILE A 197 0.70 6.67 6.31
CA ILE A 197 -0.74 6.53 6.08
C ILE A 197 -1.32 5.25 6.66
N TYR A 198 -0.48 4.34 7.10
CA TYR A 198 -0.88 3.05 7.67
C TYR A 198 -0.96 3.09 9.20
N ASP A 199 -0.60 4.20 9.84
CA ASP A 199 -0.78 4.31 11.28
C ASP A 199 -2.27 4.25 11.67
N GLY A 200 -2.55 3.71 12.85
CA GLY A 200 -3.91 3.51 13.36
C GLY A 200 -4.60 4.80 13.83
N GLY A 201 -3.82 5.84 14.18
CA GLY A 201 -4.32 7.05 14.83
C GLY A 201 -5.33 7.82 13.99
N GLY A 202 -4.89 8.48 12.96
CA GLY A 202 -5.76 9.26 12.08
C GLY A 202 -5.28 10.69 11.87
N SER A 203 -6.06 11.46 11.10
CA SER A 203 -5.88 12.88 10.85
C SER A 203 -6.85 13.71 11.70
N HIS A 204 -6.78 15.03 11.61
CA HIS A 204 -7.80 15.96 12.14
C HIS A 204 -8.97 16.17 11.17
N GLY A 205 -9.40 15.10 10.49
CA GLY A 205 -10.55 15.10 9.58
C GLY A 205 -10.19 15.09 8.10
N CYS A 206 -8.97 15.39 7.71
CA CYS A 206 -8.52 15.27 6.34
C CYS A 206 -8.43 13.82 5.89
N VAL A 207 -8.41 13.60 4.58
CA VAL A 207 -8.09 12.30 3.98
C VAL A 207 -6.64 12.35 3.51
N ASN A 208 -5.74 11.77 4.30
CA ASN A 208 -4.33 11.69 3.98
C ASN A 208 -4.09 10.61 2.94
N LEU A 209 -3.26 10.92 1.93
CA LEU A 209 -2.90 10.06 0.81
C LEU A 209 -1.39 9.92 0.71
N ARG A 210 -0.93 8.89 0.04
CA ARG A 210 0.45 8.86 -0.45
C ARG A 210 0.67 10.04 -1.40
N LEU A 211 1.88 10.58 -1.44
CA LEU A 211 2.21 11.72 -2.31
C LEU A 211 1.90 11.45 -3.78
N SER A 212 2.20 10.24 -4.26
CA SER A 212 1.90 9.82 -5.63
C SER A 212 0.41 9.86 -5.94
N ASP A 213 -0.44 9.39 -5.01
CA ASP A 213 -1.89 9.35 -5.19
C ASP A 213 -2.50 10.75 -5.13
N ALA A 214 -2.02 11.59 -4.21
CA ALA A 214 -2.45 12.99 -4.13
C ALA A 214 -2.06 13.77 -5.38
N SER A 215 -0.84 13.58 -5.91
CA SER A 215 -0.39 14.16 -7.17
C SER A 215 -1.22 13.70 -8.36
N TRP A 216 -1.59 12.40 -8.40
CA TRP A 216 -2.46 11.86 -9.42
C TRP A 216 -3.86 12.49 -9.35
N LEU A 217 -4.45 12.56 -8.15
CA LEU A 217 -5.76 13.20 -7.93
C LEU A 217 -5.73 14.67 -8.35
N TRP A 218 -4.66 15.39 -8.01
CA TRP A 218 -4.48 16.78 -8.41
C TRP A 218 -4.59 17.01 -9.92
N LYS A 219 -4.05 16.09 -10.72
CA LYS A 219 -4.07 16.16 -12.19
C LYS A 219 -5.41 15.73 -12.79
N LYS A 220 -6.14 14.83 -12.13
CA LYS A 220 -7.31 14.15 -12.70
C LYS A 220 -8.64 14.55 -12.07
N VAL A 221 -8.60 15.14 -10.89
CA VAL A 221 -9.78 15.60 -10.13
C VAL A 221 -9.56 17.06 -9.76
N GLY A 222 -10.59 17.87 -9.90
CA GLY A 222 -10.49 19.32 -9.72
C GLY A 222 -11.70 19.93 -9.01
N LYS A 223 -11.72 21.25 -8.94
CA LYS A 223 -12.83 22.03 -8.39
C LYS A 223 -14.14 21.63 -9.09
N GLY A 224 -15.20 21.44 -8.32
CA GLY A 224 -16.50 20.96 -8.81
C GLY A 224 -16.68 19.44 -8.77
N ASN A 225 -15.61 18.63 -8.83
CA ASN A 225 -15.76 17.18 -8.71
C ASN A 225 -16.33 16.78 -7.34
N ARG A 226 -17.02 15.64 -7.33
CA ARG A 226 -17.67 15.14 -6.13
C ARG A 226 -16.76 14.21 -5.33
N VAL A 227 -16.87 14.33 -4.01
CA VAL A 227 -16.23 13.44 -3.03
C VAL A 227 -17.34 12.82 -2.21
N TYR A 228 -17.47 11.50 -2.26
CA TYR A 228 -18.43 10.76 -1.44
C TYR A 228 -17.71 9.99 -0.35
N VAL A 229 -17.95 10.36 0.89
CA VAL A 229 -17.35 9.77 2.08
C VAL A 229 -18.40 8.91 2.78
N PHE A 230 -18.08 7.64 3.04
CA PHE A 230 -19.02 6.70 3.66
C PHE A 230 -18.33 5.71 4.60
N GLY A 231 -19.15 4.96 5.32
CA GLY A 231 -18.67 4.02 6.33
C GLY A 231 -18.22 4.71 7.61
N ARG A 232 -17.71 3.95 8.55
CA ARG A 232 -17.13 4.43 9.82
C ARG A 232 -15.72 3.88 9.95
N LYS A 233 -14.77 4.72 10.33
CA LYS A 233 -13.41 4.26 10.60
C LYS A 233 -13.45 3.36 11.83
N PRO A 234 -12.79 2.21 11.80
CA PRO A 234 -12.62 1.38 13.00
C PRO A 234 -12.04 2.19 14.17
N GLY A 235 -12.55 1.97 15.36
CA GLY A 235 -12.12 2.71 16.55
C GLY A 235 -12.66 4.16 16.67
N THR A 236 -13.60 4.60 15.79
CA THR A 236 -14.21 5.93 15.88
C THR A 236 -15.74 5.88 16.10
N GLY A 237 -16.34 7.02 16.40
CA GLY A 237 -17.77 7.14 16.73
C GLY A 237 -18.07 7.02 18.21
N PRO A 238 -19.35 7.06 18.62
CA PRO A 238 -19.76 6.92 20.02
C PRO A 238 -19.22 5.62 20.59
N ARG A 239 -18.78 5.64 21.84
CA ARG A 239 -18.56 4.41 22.61
C ARG A 239 -19.92 3.84 22.92
N VAL A 240 -20.38 2.88 22.11
CA VAL A 240 -21.45 2.00 22.51
C VAL A 240 -20.84 1.07 23.56
N ALA A 241 -21.51 0.86 24.69
CA ALA A 241 -21.11 -0.22 25.58
C ALA A 241 -21.05 -1.49 24.73
N ALA A 242 -19.89 -2.15 24.74
CA ALA A 242 -19.72 -3.36 23.96
C ALA A 242 -20.76 -4.38 24.42
N THR A 243 -21.61 -4.82 23.51
CA THR A 243 -22.44 -6.01 23.78
C THR A 243 -21.50 -7.21 23.82
N ASP A 244 -21.84 -8.25 24.59
CA ASP A 244 -21.01 -9.45 24.69
C ASP A 244 -20.65 -10.03 23.34
N ASP A 245 -21.52 -9.92 22.34
CA ASP A 245 -21.28 -10.32 20.96
C ASP A 245 -20.22 -9.47 20.24
N GLU A 246 -20.16 -8.17 20.56
CA GLU A 246 -19.16 -7.26 19.99
C GLU A 246 -17.79 -7.46 20.65
N LEU A 247 -17.78 -7.81 21.96
CA LEU A 247 -16.58 -8.18 22.71
C LEU A 247 -16.01 -9.51 22.19
N ILE A 248 -16.86 -10.50 21.92
CA ILE A 248 -16.48 -11.79 21.32
C ILE A 248 -15.96 -11.60 19.89
N ALA A 249 -16.58 -10.74 19.10
CA ALA A 249 -16.12 -10.40 17.75
C ALA A 249 -14.77 -9.69 17.76
N THR A 250 -14.53 -8.78 18.70
CA THR A 250 -13.26 -8.03 18.83
C THR A 250 -12.12 -8.91 19.34
N THR A 251 -12.38 -9.78 20.31
CA THR A 251 -11.37 -10.69 20.88
C THR A 251 -11.11 -11.90 19.99
N LYS A 252 -12.14 -12.53 19.43
CA LYS A 252 -12.02 -13.70 18.55
C LYS A 252 -11.45 -13.35 17.17
N TRP A 253 -11.56 -12.09 16.73
CA TRP A 253 -11.16 -11.66 15.39
C TRP A 253 -9.92 -10.75 15.39
N GLY A 254 -9.23 -10.59 16.52
CA GLY A 254 -8.03 -9.75 16.61
C GLY A 254 -8.28 -8.27 16.27
N TYR A 255 -9.52 -7.82 16.41
CA TYR A 255 -9.86 -6.43 16.23
C TYR A 255 -9.52 -5.68 17.53
N VAL A 256 -8.23 -5.41 17.72
CA VAL A 256 -7.81 -4.47 18.76
C VAL A 256 -8.05 -3.08 18.18
N ASP A 257 -8.97 -2.35 18.77
CA ASP A 257 -9.01 -0.90 18.57
C ASP A 257 -7.59 -0.38 18.74
N GLY A 258 -7.10 0.43 17.80
CA GLY A 258 -5.81 1.11 17.92
C GLY A 258 -5.81 2.20 19.02
N ALA A 259 -6.50 1.95 20.11
CA ALA A 259 -6.36 2.64 21.36
C ALA A 259 -5.16 1.98 22.06
N GLY A 260 -4.04 2.68 22.11
CA GLY A 260 -2.92 2.32 22.97
C GLY A 260 -3.42 1.97 24.36
N ALA A 261 -2.70 1.08 25.04
CA ALA A 261 -3.00 0.72 26.42
C ALA A 261 -3.25 1.98 27.26
N PRO A 262 -4.20 1.96 28.20
CA PRO A 262 -4.47 3.11 29.04
C PRO A 262 -3.19 3.42 29.83
N GLY A 263 -2.51 4.51 29.53
CA GLY A 263 -1.36 4.98 30.29
C GLY A 263 -0.18 5.54 29.51
N GLU A 264 -0.11 5.39 28.18
CA GLU A 264 0.95 6.09 27.45
C GLU A 264 0.46 7.46 26.94
N PRO A 265 1.13 8.56 27.32
CA PRO A 265 0.85 9.86 26.72
C PRO A 265 1.21 9.82 25.26
N VAL A 266 0.24 10.00 24.36
CA VAL A 266 0.48 10.23 22.95
C VAL A 266 1.36 11.48 22.82
N ALA A 267 2.63 11.29 22.49
CA ALA A 267 3.46 12.39 22.06
C ALA A 267 2.87 12.93 20.75
N TRP A 268 2.48 14.19 20.80
CA TRP A 268 1.85 14.97 19.72
C TRP A 268 2.82 15.29 18.60
#